data_963d3e076b0858f0a0491ecfeafe7726
#
_entry.id   963d3e076b0858f0a0491ecfeafe7726
#
_cell.length_a   1.000
_cell.length_b   1.000
_cell.length_c   1.000
_cell.angle_alpha   90.00
_cell.angle_beta   90.00
_cell.angle_gamma   90.00
#
_symmetry.space_group_name_H-M   'P 1'
#
loop_
_entity.id
_entity.type
_entity.pdbx_description
1 polymer ?
#
loop_
_entity_poly.entity_id
_entity_poly.type
_entity_poly.pdbx_seq_one_letter_code
_entity_poly.pdbx_strand_id
1 'polypeptide(L)'
;MKTIDLETISYPGKGEANEDYILCRKLSDNSLIAILADGMGGLSYGADAAKIVSESIMTTIIGNLHHCCPEDVLIRAFEAADTAISKKCKELKCRMGAAVSVALIIDSNLYFAWQGNVRLYKVCNGELTMLNTDHIIADIEGSFLTRCVNGKGFREKIPIKHEKKDQIDRLFLCSDGFYKKINLNAIAKQATTITFDGAFEDDASMIDIKTGD
;
A
#
# COMPACT_ATOMS: atom_id res chain seq x y z
N MET A 1 -3.43 3.99 27.36
CA MET A 1 -4.04 3.41 26.13
C MET A 1 -3.04 3.63 25.01
N LYS A 2 -2.68 2.55 24.37
CA LYS A 2 -1.73 2.61 23.24
C LYS A 2 -2.39 3.32 22.05
N THR A 3 -1.88 4.47 21.66
CA THR A 3 -2.39 5.21 20.49
C THR A 3 -1.54 4.87 19.28
N ILE A 4 -2.17 4.62 18.15
CA ILE A 4 -1.47 4.48 16.87
C ILE A 4 -0.97 5.86 16.43
N ASP A 5 0.34 5.98 16.20
CA ASP A 5 0.94 7.14 15.55
C ASP A 5 1.25 6.83 14.08
N LEU A 6 1.16 7.86 13.22
CA LEU A 6 1.24 7.72 11.78
C LEU A 6 2.08 8.84 11.18
N GLU A 7 3.13 8.45 10.46
CA GLU A 7 3.93 9.36 9.65
C GLU A 7 3.91 8.93 8.18
N THR A 8 3.91 9.89 7.27
CA THR A 8 3.92 9.60 5.83
C THR A 8 4.99 10.42 5.13
N ILE A 9 5.65 9.80 4.16
CA ILE A 9 6.67 10.40 3.32
C ILE A 9 6.33 10.11 1.88
N SER A 10 6.41 11.11 1.00
CA SER A 10 6.26 10.92 -0.43
C SER A 10 7.12 11.94 -1.17
N TYR A 11 8.02 11.46 -2.00
CA TYR A 11 8.90 12.24 -2.84
C TYR A 11 8.66 11.88 -4.30
N PRO A 12 8.52 12.86 -5.19
CA PRO A 12 8.47 12.59 -6.61
C PRO A 12 9.83 12.08 -7.10
N GLY A 13 9.79 11.18 -8.06
CA GLY A 13 10.94 10.76 -8.84
C GLY A 13 11.30 11.78 -9.92
N LYS A 14 11.97 11.32 -10.98
CA LYS A 14 12.32 12.14 -12.15
C LYS A 14 11.16 12.32 -13.13
N GLY A 15 10.01 11.70 -12.88
CA GLY A 15 8.79 11.80 -13.69
C GLY A 15 8.16 13.21 -13.65
N GLU A 16 7.20 13.46 -14.53
CA GLU A 16 6.46 14.72 -14.58
C GLU A 16 5.48 14.87 -13.40
N ALA A 17 4.99 13.74 -12.86
CA ALA A 17 4.05 13.71 -11.74
C ALA A 17 4.41 12.56 -10.80
N ASN A 18 4.12 12.72 -9.52
CA ASN A 18 4.20 11.63 -8.57
C ASN A 18 3.00 10.68 -8.77
N GLU A 19 3.27 9.45 -9.17
CA GLU A 19 2.26 8.41 -9.41
C GLU A 19 1.95 7.57 -8.17
N ASP A 20 2.69 7.76 -7.06
CA ASP A 20 2.37 7.19 -5.76
C ASP A 20 1.18 7.93 -5.11
N TYR A 21 0.30 7.20 -4.42
CA TYR A 21 -0.80 7.78 -3.67
C TYR A 21 -0.94 7.15 -2.29
N ILE A 22 -0.82 7.98 -1.27
CA ILE A 22 -1.01 7.62 0.14
C ILE A 22 -2.40 8.03 0.61
N LEU A 23 -3.13 7.10 1.24
CA LEU A 23 -4.42 7.38 1.85
C LEU A 23 -4.54 6.66 3.19
N CYS A 24 -4.64 7.44 4.27
CA CYS A 24 -4.75 6.92 5.63
C CYS A 24 -5.99 7.47 6.33
N ARG A 25 -6.62 6.67 7.18
CA ARG A 25 -7.75 7.10 8.00
C ARG A 25 -7.74 6.40 9.35
N LYS A 26 -7.62 7.18 10.42
CA LYS A 26 -7.87 6.70 11.79
C LYS A 26 -9.38 6.46 11.97
N LEU A 27 -9.74 5.30 12.49
CA LEU A 27 -11.11 4.92 12.84
C LEU A 27 -11.35 5.10 14.34
N SER A 28 -10.31 4.85 15.14
CA SER A 28 -10.26 5.08 16.59
C SER A 28 -8.80 5.21 17.03
N ASP A 29 -8.53 5.31 18.31
CA ASP A 29 -7.17 5.34 18.86
C ASP A 29 -6.36 4.08 18.51
N ASN A 30 -7.04 2.93 18.35
CA ASN A 30 -6.43 1.62 18.10
C ASN A 30 -6.77 1.03 16.73
N SER A 31 -7.45 1.78 15.87
CA SER A 31 -7.91 1.28 14.57
C SER A 31 -7.60 2.27 13.45
N LEU A 32 -7.01 1.76 12.36
CA LEU A 32 -6.49 2.56 11.26
C LEU A 32 -6.63 1.80 9.94
N ILE A 33 -6.94 2.51 8.88
CA ILE A 33 -6.77 2.07 7.50
C ILE A 33 -5.59 2.83 6.91
N ALA A 34 -4.61 2.11 6.35
CA ALA A 34 -3.50 2.67 5.61
C ALA A 34 -3.41 2.01 4.22
N ILE A 35 -3.33 2.82 3.19
CA ILE A 35 -3.28 2.40 1.79
C ILE A 35 -2.13 3.14 1.13
N LEU A 36 -1.25 2.40 0.46
CA LEU A 36 -0.27 2.94 -0.45
C LEU A 36 -0.46 2.28 -1.81
N ALA A 37 -0.67 3.09 -2.82
CA ALA A 37 -0.76 2.66 -4.21
C ALA A 37 0.31 3.34 -5.03
N ASP A 38 0.90 2.57 -5.95
CA ASP A 38 1.94 2.97 -6.88
C ASP A 38 1.37 2.82 -8.30
N GLY A 39 1.23 3.94 -8.99
CA GLY A 39 0.68 3.99 -10.34
C GLY A 39 1.65 3.40 -11.35
N MET A 40 1.15 2.63 -12.30
CA MET A 40 2.00 1.96 -13.28
C MET A 40 2.62 2.97 -14.25
N GLY A 41 3.90 3.28 -14.05
CA GLY A 41 4.71 4.05 -14.98
C GLY A 41 4.67 3.48 -16.40
N GLY A 42 4.71 4.35 -17.40
CA GLY A 42 4.60 3.97 -18.81
C GLY A 42 3.17 3.70 -19.32
N LEU A 43 2.16 3.75 -18.46
CA LEU A 43 0.76 3.89 -18.83
C LEU A 43 0.33 5.34 -18.69
N SER A 44 -0.59 5.80 -19.53
CA SER A 44 -1.26 7.08 -19.30
C SER A 44 -2.04 7.01 -17.99
N TYR A 45 -1.99 8.06 -17.18
CA TYR A 45 -2.82 8.17 -15.96
C TYR A 45 -2.41 7.26 -14.78
N GLY A 46 -1.13 7.05 -14.51
CA GLY A 46 -0.67 6.28 -13.34
C GLY A 46 -1.11 6.92 -12.02
N ALA A 47 -0.92 8.21 -11.86
CA ALA A 47 -1.37 8.96 -10.67
C ALA A 47 -2.89 8.87 -10.45
N ASP A 48 -3.69 8.99 -11.53
CA ASP A 48 -5.15 8.82 -11.47
C ASP A 48 -5.53 7.40 -11.05
N ALA A 49 -4.81 6.40 -11.56
CA ALA A 49 -5.06 5.01 -11.22
C ALA A 49 -4.80 4.74 -9.72
N ALA A 50 -3.65 5.17 -9.20
CA ALA A 50 -3.30 5.03 -7.79
C ALA A 50 -4.34 5.70 -6.89
N LYS A 51 -4.79 6.90 -7.26
CA LYS A 51 -5.84 7.63 -6.54
C LYS A 51 -7.19 6.89 -6.57
N ILE A 52 -7.67 6.50 -7.76
CA ILE A 52 -8.96 5.78 -7.91
C ILE A 52 -8.96 4.47 -7.12
N VAL A 53 -7.88 3.70 -7.20
CA VAL A 53 -7.72 2.45 -6.46
C VAL A 53 -7.82 2.71 -4.96
N SER A 54 -7.04 3.65 -4.44
CA SER A 54 -7.00 3.93 -3.01
C SER A 54 -8.33 4.47 -2.47
N GLU A 55 -8.96 5.40 -3.17
CA GLU A 55 -10.25 5.97 -2.77
C GLU A 55 -11.39 4.94 -2.82
N SER A 56 -11.40 4.06 -3.83
CA SER A 56 -12.39 2.98 -3.93
C SER A 56 -12.24 1.96 -2.80
N ILE A 57 -11.00 1.57 -2.50
CA ILE A 57 -10.69 0.65 -1.38
C ILE A 57 -11.13 1.28 -0.06
N MET A 58 -10.73 2.52 0.21
CA MET A 58 -11.08 3.23 1.45
C MET A 58 -12.59 3.33 1.64
N THR A 59 -13.30 3.76 0.61
CA THR A 59 -14.76 3.93 0.66
C THR A 59 -15.46 2.60 0.93
N THR A 60 -15.02 1.52 0.26
CA THR A 60 -15.61 0.20 0.42
C THR A 60 -15.35 -0.38 1.82
N ILE A 61 -14.13 -0.22 2.36
CA ILE A 61 -13.83 -0.65 3.72
C ILE A 61 -14.72 0.06 4.72
N ILE A 62 -14.77 1.40 4.68
CA ILE A 62 -15.58 2.19 5.61
C ILE A 62 -17.06 1.81 5.55
N GLY A 63 -17.60 1.62 4.35
CA GLY A 63 -19.02 1.29 4.17
C GLY A 63 -19.41 -0.12 4.62
N ASN A 64 -18.47 -1.05 4.75
CA ASN A 64 -18.77 -2.47 5.00
C ASN A 64 -18.18 -3.02 6.30
N LEU A 65 -17.26 -2.31 6.97
CA LEU A 65 -16.53 -2.83 8.12
C LEU A 65 -17.40 -3.26 9.30
N HIS A 66 -18.58 -2.66 9.46
CA HIS A 66 -19.53 -3.02 10.52
C HIS A 66 -20.47 -4.17 10.14
N HIS A 67 -20.43 -4.65 8.90
CA HIS A 67 -21.40 -5.62 8.36
C HIS A 67 -20.77 -6.95 7.95
N CYS A 68 -19.45 -6.98 7.74
CA CYS A 68 -18.75 -8.15 7.22
C CYS A 68 -17.44 -8.38 8.01
N CYS A 69 -16.89 -9.59 7.94
CA CYS A 69 -15.56 -9.85 8.48
C CYS A 69 -14.49 -9.06 7.68
N PRO A 70 -13.37 -8.68 8.30
CA PRO A 70 -12.35 -7.85 7.67
C PRO A 70 -11.79 -8.42 6.37
N GLU A 71 -11.66 -9.74 6.28
CA GLU A 71 -11.17 -10.42 5.08
C GLU A 71 -12.14 -10.25 3.91
N ASP A 72 -13.44 -10.44 4.11
CA ASP A 72 -14.46 -10.24 3.08
C ASP A 72 -14.55 -8.77 2.67
N VAL A 73 -14.39 -7.86 3.62
CA VAL A 73 -14.33 -6.41 3.34
C VAL A 73 -13.16 -6.08 2.42
N LEU A 74 -11.97 -6.63 2.67
CA LEU A 74 -10.80 -6.44 1.83
C LEU A 74 -11.01 -7.01 0.42
N ILE A 75 -11.59 -8.21 0.27
CA ILE A 75 -11.92 -8.78 -1.05
C ILE A 75 -12.82 -7.81 -1.82
N ARG A 76 -13.94 -7.41 -1.23
CA ARG A 76 -14.90 -6.48 -1.86
C ARG A 76 -14.26 -5.14 -2.22
N ALA A 77 -13.34 -4.65 -1.38
CA ALA A 77 -12.66 -3.39 -1.61
C ALA A 77 -11.77 -3.44 -2.86
N PHE A 78 -11.00 -4.51 -3.04
CA PHE A 78 -10.20 -4.71 -4.24
C PHE A 78 -11.06 -4.91 -5.50
N GLU A 79 -12.15 -5.68 -5.41
CA GLU A 79 -13.09 -5.88 -6.52
C GLU A 79 -13.78 -4.56 -6.93
N ALA A 80 -14.15 -3.73 -5.96
CA ALA A 80 -14.71 -2.40 -6.21
C ALA A 80 -13.69 -1.48 -6.90
N ALA A 81 -12.43 -1.50 -6.46
CA ALA A 81 -11.36 -0.74 -7.06
C ALA A 81 -11.10 -1.17 -8.52
N ASP A 82 -11.06 -2.47 -8.79
CA ASP A 82 -10.88 -2.98 -10.16
C ASP A 82 -12.06 -2.59 -11.06
N THR A 83 -13.27 -2.63 -10.54
CA THR A 83 -14.47 -2.17 -11.25
C THR A 83 -14.39 -0.68 -11.56
N ALA A 84 -13.94 0.15 -10.62
CA ALA A 84 -13.77 1.59 -10.81
C ALA A 84 -12.72 1.90 -11.90
N ILE A 85 -11.58 1.21 -11.89
CA ILE A 85 -10.56 1.31 -12.94
C ILE A 85 -11.12 0.87 -14.29
N SER A 86 -11.85 -0.26 -14.36
CA SER A 86 -12.48 -0.73 -15.60
C SER A 86 -13.41 0.33 -16.22
N LYS A 87 -14.23 0.96 -15.37
CA LYS A 87 -15.13 2.04 -15.80
C LYS A 87 -14.33 3.22 -16.35
N LYS A 88 -13.29 3.67 -15.63
CA LYS A 88 -12.48 4.82 -16.03
C LYS A 88 -11.69 4.56 -17.32
N CYS A 89 -11.14 3.36 -17.48
CA CYS A 89 -10.47 2.94 -18.72
C CYS A 89 -11.41 3.02 -19.95
N LYS A 90 -12.67 2.61 -19.79
CA LYS A 90 -13.68 2.69 -20.86
C LYS A 90 -14.03 4.15 -21.19
N GLU A 91 -14.23 4.99 -20.18
CA GLU A 91 -14.53 6.41 -20.34
C GLU A 91 -13.42 7.14 -21.11
N LEU A 92 -12.18 6.96 -20.71
CA LEU A 92 -11.02 7.64 -21.29
C LEU A 92 -10.40 6.92 -22.50
N LYS A 93 -10.90 5.71 -22.84
CA LYS A 93 -10.34 4.85 -23.89
C LYS A 93 -8.83 4.63 -23.70
N CYS A 94 -8.41 4.43 -22.47
CA CYS A 94 -7.01 4.28 -22.08
C CYS A 94 -6.76 2.97 -21.33
N ARG A 95 -5.51 2.74 -20.95
CA ARG A 95 -5.09 1.69 -20.05
C ARG A 95 -4.46 2.36 -18.83
N MET A 96 -4.86 1.96 -17.63
CA MET A 96 -4.28 2.40 -16.36
C MET A 96 -4.28 1.26 -15.37
N GLY A 97 -3.50 1.39 -14.33
CA GLY A 97 -3.45 0.42 -13.24
C GLY A 97 -2.50 0.87 -12.16
N ALA A 98 -2.58 0.21 -11.00
CA ALA A 98 -1.70 0.48 -9.87
C ALA A 98 -1.37 -0.81 -9.11
N ALA A 99 -0.15 -0.87 -8.58
CA ALA A 99 0.18 -1.75 -7.48
C ALA A 99 -0.37 -1.14 -6.18
N VAL A 100 -0.82 -1.95 -5.24
CA VAL A 100 -1.40 -1.43 -4.00
C VAL A 100 -1.22 -2.41 -2.84
N SER A 101 -0.92 -1.87 -1.65
CA SER A 101 -0.99 -2.58 -0.38
C SER A 101 -1.89 -1.85 0.60
N VAL A 102 -2.64 -2.63 1.36
CA VAL A 102 -3.59 -2.16 2.37
C VAL A 102 -3.27 -2.79 3.70
N ALA A 103 -3.13 -1.98 4.74
CA ALA A 103 -3.11 -2.42 6.13
C ALA A 103 -4.37 -1.91 6.83
N LEU A 104 -5.13 -2.84 7.41
CA LEU A 104 -6.33 -2.59 8.19
C LEU A 104 -6.08 -3.06 9.61
N ILE A 105 -5.84 -2.10 10.50
CA ILE A 105 -5.67 -2.37 11.94
C ILE A 105 -7.02 -2.17 12.61
N ILE A 106 -7.47 -3.20 13.33
CA ILE A 106 -8.66 -3.17 14.17
C ILE A 106 -8.27 -3.70 15.54
N ASP A 107 -8.25 -2.83 16.53
CA ASP A 107 -7.83 -3.15 17.90
C ASP A 107 -6.46 -3.87 17.94
N SER A 108 -6.44 -5.14 18.32
CA SER A 108 -5.22 -5.97 18.42
C SER A 108 -4.96 -6.81 17.17
N ASN A 109 -5.63 -6.54 16.04
CA ASN A 109 -5.48 -7.33 14.82
C ASN A 109 -5.04 -6.47 13.65
N LEU A 110 -4.10 -7.01 12.87
CA LEU A 110 -3.67 -6.49 11.58
C LEU A 110 -4.18 -7.41 10.48
N TYR A 111 -5.02 -6.91 9.60
CA TYR A 111 -5.40 -7.55 8.34
C TYR A 111 -4.71 -6.80 7.20
N PHE A 112 -4.17 -7.51 6.22
CA PHE A 112 -3.54 -6.87 5.08
C PHE A 112 -3.75 -7.62 3.79
N ALA A 113 -3.83 -6.87 2.70
CA ALA A 113 -4.02 -7.38 1.35
C ALA A 113 -3.19 -6.56 0.35
N TRP A 114 -2.79 -7.19 -0.76
CA TRP A 114 -1.98 -6.50 -1.77
C TRP A 114 -2.16 -7.05 -3.18
N GLN A 115 -1.83 -6.22 -4.16
CA GLN A 115 -1.65 -6.58 -5.56
C GLN A 115 -0.47 -5.76 -6.10
N GLY A 116 0.57 -6.45 -6.57
CA GLY A 116 1.78 -5.81 -7.09
C GLY A 116 2.98 -5.91 -6.17
N ASN A 117 3.81 -4.88 -6.14
CA ASN A 117 5.12 -4.81 -5.48
C ASN A 117 5.23 -3.70 -4.42
N VAL A 118 4.13 -3.08 -4.03
CA VAL A 118 4.12 -2.25 -2.82
C VAL A 118 4.27 -3.15 -1.60
N ARG A 119 5.36 -2.97 -0.86
CA ARG A 119 5.74 -3.88 0.23
C ARG A 119 5.21 -3.43 1.58
N LEU A 120 4.80 -4.41 2.37
CA LEU A 120 4.44 -4.26 3.78
C LEU A 120 5.49 -4.96 4.65
N TYR A 121 6.03 -4.23 5.62
CA TYR A 121 6.99 -4.75 6.58
C TYR A 121 6.48 -4.56 8.00
N LYS A 122 6.80 -5.50 8.89
CA LYS A 122 6.72 -5.30 10.34
C LYS A 122 8.10 -5.14 10.96
N VAL A 123 8.15 -4.37 12.03
CA VAL A 123 9.30 -4.24 12.91
C VAL A 123 8.91 -4.79 14.27
N CYS A 124 9.70 -5.73 14.78
CA CYS A 124 9.56 -6.31 16.11
C CYS A 124 10.93 -6.29 16.80
N ASN A 125 11.06 -5.61 17.93
CA ASN A 125 12.33 -5.48 18.65
C ASN A 125 13.49 -4.98 17.75
N GLY A 126 13.20 -4.06 16.82
CA GLY A 126 14.17 -3.52 15.86
C GLY A 126 14.51 -4.45 14.68
N GLU A 127 13.90 -5.63 14.59
CA GLU A 127 14.04 -6.55 13.47
C GLU A 127 12.95 -6.31 12.43
N LEU A 128 13.38 -6.11 11.16
CA LEU A 128 12.50 -5.85 10.01
C LEU A 128 12.16 -7.16 9.30
N THR A 129 10.87 -7.43 9.10
CA THR A 129 10.38 -8.60 8.37
C THR A 129 9.37 -8.20 7.31
N MET A 130 9.55 -8.63 6.06
CA MET A 130 8.58 -8.43 4.99
C MET A 130 7.39 -9.38 5.16
N LEU A 131 6.16 -8.84 5.11
CA LEU A 131 4.92 -9.59 5.34
C LEU A 131 4.27 -10.11 4.06
N ASN A 132 4.44 -9.41 2.96
CA ASN A 132 3.88 -9.79 1.66
C ASN A 132 4.97 -10.30 0.70
N THR A 133 4.55 -10.73 -0.48
CA THR A 133 5.45 -11.20 -1.55
C THR A 133 5.14 -10.40 -2.80
N ASP A 134 6.16 -9.88 -3.47
CA ASP A 134 5.99 -9.12 -4.70
C ASP A 134 5.37 -9.98 -5.81
N HIS A 135 4.43 -9.42 -6.53
CA HIS A 135 3.88 -10.02 -7.74
C HIS A 135 4.66 -9.51 -8.97
N ILE A 136 5.89 -9.96 -9.10
CA ILE A 136 6.80 -9.60 -10.20
C ILE A 136 7.40 -10.83 -10.85
N ILE A 137 7.80 -10.68 -12.12
CA ILE A 137 8.76 -11.54 -12.80
C ILE A 137 9.96 -10.68 -13.13
N ALA A 138 11.15 -11.14 -12.78
CA ALA A 138 12.41 -10.50 -13.16
C ALA A 138 13.01 -11.28 -14.34
N ASP A 139 13.46 -10.56 -15.37
CA ASP A 139 14.23 -11.09 -16.49
C ASP A 139 15.45 -10.20 -16.80
N ILE A 140 16.09 -10.42 -17.94
CA ILE A 140 17.29 -9.66 -18.37
C ILE A 140 16.96 -8.20 -18.67
N GLU A 141 15.70 -7.88 -19.00
CA GLU A 141 15.25 -6.54 -19.36
C GLU A 141 14.75 -5.74 -18.14
N GLY A 142 14.51 -6.42 -17.01
CA GLY A 142 14.08 -5.76 -15.78
C GLY A 142 13.06 -6.55 -14.96
N SER A 143 12.25 -5.84 -14.22
CA SER A 143 11.22 -6.39 -13.33
C SER A 143 9.84 -5.94 -13.79
N PHE A 144 8.93 -6.89 -14.03
CA PHE A 144 7.58 -6.62 -14.53
C PHE A 144 6.53 -7.12 -13.56
N LEU A 145 5.51 -6.29 -13.34
CA LEU A 145 4.35 -6.67 -12.53
C LEU A 145 3.54 -7.79 -13.19
N THR A 146 3.28 -8.85 -12.45
CA THR A 146 2.41 -9.95 -12.88
C THR A 146 0.97 -9.77 -12.40
N ARG A 147 0.77 -8.97 -11.35
CA ARG A 147 -0.53 -8.64 -10.77
C ARG A 147 -0.56 -7.18 -10.37
N CYS A 148 -1.70 -6.53 -10.64
CA CYS A 148 -2.04 -5.17 -10.24
C CYS A 148 -3.56 -4.99 -10.34
N VAL A 149 -4.06 -3.86 -9.85
CA VAL A 149 -5.46 -3.44 -10.07
C VAL A 149 -5.52 -2.66 -11.38
N ASN A 150 -6.11 -3.23 -12.43
CA ASN A 150 -6.07 -2.66 -13.80
C ASN A 150 -7.39 -2.74 -14.57
N GLY A 151 -8.49 -3.09 -13.90
CA GLY A 151 -9.82 -3.16 -14.48
C GLY A 151 -10.11 -4.41 -15.31
N LYS A 152 -9.29 -5.46 -15.20
CA LYS A 152 -9.45 -6.72 -15.95
C LYS A 152 -9.89 -7.89 -15.08
N GLY A 153 -10.21 -7.63 -13.81
CA GLY A 153 -10.47 -8.66 -12.81
C GLY A 153 -9.20 -9.35 -12.32
N PHE A 154 -9.37 -10.17 -11.30
CA PHE A 154 -8.28 -10.90 -10.68
C PHE A 154 -8.28 -12.36 -11.16
N ARG A 155 -7.19 -12.79 -11.82
CA ARG A 155 -7.03 -14.19 -12.27
C ARG A 155 -6.85 -15.17 -11.12
N GLU A 156 -6.28 -14.68 -10.02
CA GLU A 156 -6.02 -15.44 -8.81
C GLU A 156 -6.64 -14.72 -7.62
N LYS A 157 -6.86 -15.46 -6.54
CA LYS A 157 -7.40 -14.89 -5.31
C LYS A 157 -6.52 -13.72 -4.83
N ILE A 158 -7.16 -12.67 -4.36
CA ILE A 158 -6.48 -11.56 -3.69
C ILE A 158 -5.82 -12.12 -2.43
N PRO A 159 -4.49 -11.98 -2.26
CA PRO A 159 -3.84 -12.46 -1.06
C PRO A 159 -4.25 -11.58 0.13
N ILE A 160 -4.76 -12.24 1.15
CA ILE A 160 -5.11 -11.61 2.42
C ILE A 160 -4.44 -12.38 3.52
N LYS A 161 -3.83 -11.67 4.46
CA LYS A 161 -3.23 -12.24 5.65
C LYS A 161 -3.69 -11.51 6.89
N HIS A 162 -3.56 -12.19 8.02
CA HIS A 162 -3.91 -11.68 9.34
C HIS A 162 -2.78 -11.98 10.33
N GLU A 163 -2.42 -10.98 11.14
CA GLU A 163 -1.46 -11.12 12.25
C GLU A 163 -1.98 -10.41 13.50
N LYS A 164 -1.46 -10.80 14.67
CA LYS A 164 -1.68 -10.07 15.92
C LYS A 164 -0.78 -8.85 15.99
N LYS A 165 -1.37 -7.68 16.24
CA LYS A 165 -0.64 -6.41 16.37
C LYS A 165 0.27 -6.35 17.60
N ASP A 166 -0.05 -7.08 18.67
CA ASP A 166 0.63 -6.98 19.97
C ASP A 166 2.14 -7.32 19.94
N GLN A 167 2.60 -7.95 18.84
CA GLN A 167 4.00 -8.28 18.59
C GLN A 167 4.65 -7.37 17.54
N ILE A 168 3.99 -6.28 17.18
CA ILE A 168 4.44 -5.38 16.12
C ILE A 168 4.67 -4.01 16.74
N ASP A 169 5.91 -3.51 16.71
CA ASP A 169 6.26 -2.18 17.18
C ASP A 169 5.93 -1.12 16.12
N ARG A 170 6.24 -1.44 14.85
CA ARG A 170 6.01 -0.56 13.69
C ARG A 170 5.62 -1.36 12.45
N LEU A 171 4.85 -0.72 11.57
CA LEU A 171 4.55 -1.20 10.22
C LEU A 171 5.01 -0.18 9.19
N PHE A 172 5.65 -0.66 8.10
CA PHE A 172 5.99 0.16 6.95
C PHE A 172 5.26 -0.33 5.72
N LEU A 173 4.57 0.58 5.01
CA LEU A 173 4.18 0.36 3.62
C LEU A 173 5.13 1.18 2.76
N CYS A 174 5.74 0.57 1.74
CA CYS A 174 6.75 1.24 0.92
C CYS A 174 6.52 0.95 -0.57
N SER A 175 6.56 1.99 -1.41
CA SER A 175 6.68 1.83 -2.86
C SER A 175 8.10 1.40 -3.26
N ASP A 176 8.26 0.96 -4.48
CA ASP A 176 9.53 0.38 -4.92
C ASP A 176 10.66 1.42 -5.08
N GLY A 177 10.35 2.64 -5.48
CA GLY A 177 11.32 3.73 -5.45
C GLY A 177 11.85 4.03 -4.06
N PHE A 178 11.06 3.78 -3.00
CA PHE A 178 11.50 3.95 -1.63
C PHE A 178 12.39 2.78 -1.16
N TYR A 179 11.89 1.53 -1.19
CA TYR A 179 12.64 0.41 -0.61
C TYR A 179 13.86 -0.04 -1.44
N LYS A 180 13.91 0.27 -2.73
CA LYS A 180 15.10 0.01 -3.55
C LYS A 180 16.25 0.95 -3.22
N LYS A 181 15.98 2.17 -2.78
CA LYS A 181 16.99 3.19 -2.50
C LYS A 181 17.37 3.27 -1.03
N ILE A 182 16.44 3.04 -0.13
CA ILE A 182 16.57 3.33 1.28
C ILE A 182 16.84 2.06 2.09
N ASN A 183 17.80 2.13 3.00
CA ASN A 183 18.07 1.03 3.95
C ASN A 183 17.02 1.00 5.06
N LEU A 184 15.95 0.24 4.85
CA LEU A 184 14.85 0.09 5.81
C LEU A 184 15.28 -0.51 7.13
N ASN A 185 16.34 -1.36 7.18
CA ASN A 185 16.87 -1.89 8.43
C ASN A 185 17.49 -0.79 9.32
N ALA A 186 18.07 0.24 8.72
CA ALA A 186 18.56 1.39 9.47
C ALA A 186 17.40 2.18 10.08
N ILE A 187 16.31 2.36 9.30
CA ILE A 187 15.08 3.03 9.76
C ILE A 187 14.40 2.26 10.90
N ALA A 188 14.30 0.95 10.78
CA ALA A 188 13.66 0.09 11.78
C ALA A 188 14.29 0.22 13.18
N LYS A 189 15.58 0.56 13.24
CA LYS A 189 16.34 0.73 14.50
C LYS A 189 16.29 2.16 15.05
N GLN A 190 15.74 3.13 14.32
CA GLN A 190 15.66 4.53 14.72
C GLN A 190 14.29 4.87 15.29
N ALA A 191 14.25 5.64 16.37
CA ALA A 191 13.00 6.08 17.00
C ALA A 191 12.43 7.37 16.39
N THR A 192 13.17 8.07 15.51
CA THR A 192 12.84 9.41 15.02
C THR A 192 12.46 9.42 13.54
N THR A 193 11.66 10.42 13.17
CA THR A 193 11.29 10.77 11.78
C THR A 193 12.53 10.89 10.91
N ILE A 194 12.48 10.30 9.73
CA ILE A 194 13.61 10.24 8.82
C ILE A 194 13.41 11.28 7.73
N THR A 195 14.32 12.24 7.65
CA THR A 195 14.43 13.14 6.52
C THR A 195 15.47 12.58 5.55
N PHE A 196 15.12 12.53 4.27
CA PHE A 196 16.04 12.11 3.24
C PHE A 196 16.52 13.32 2.43
N ASP A 197 17.84 13.43 2.33
CA ASP A 197 18.50 14.39 1.45
C ASP A 197 18.92 13.65 0.17
N GLY A 198 18.23 13.92 -0.93
CA GLY A 198 18.60 13.35 -2.24
C GLY A 198 17.42 13.10 -3.17
N ALA A 199 17.68 13.24 -4.46
CA ALA A 199 16.68 12.97 -5.49
C ALA A 199 16.45 11.45 -5.65
N PHE A 200 15.20 11.08 -5.84
CA PHE A 200 14.80 9.71 -6.18
C PHE A 200 14.75 9.56 -7.71
N GLU A 201 15.08 8.37 -8.21
CA GLU A 201 14.94 8.05 -9.63
C GLU A 201 13.49 7.78 -10.00
N ASP A 202 12.74 7.15 -9.08
CA ASP A 202 11.35 6.80 -9.16
C ASP A 202 10.58 7.42 -8.00
N ASP A 203 9.25 7.48 -8.08
CA ASP A 203 8.41 7.97 -7.00
C ASP A 203 8.62 7.13 -5.75
N ALA A 204 8.84 7.77 -4.62
CA ALA A 204 9.27 7.11 -3.41
C ALA A 204 8.40 7.48 -2.21
N SER A 205 7.58 6.54 -1.78
CA SER A 205 6.61 6.77 -0.71
C SER A 205 6.71 5.72 0.38
N MET A 206 6.47 6.17 1.61
CA MET A 206 6.39 5.31 2.79
C MET A 206 5.28 5.79 3.73
N ILE A 207 4.60 4.82 4.33
CA ILE A 207 3.75 5.00 5.50
C ILE A 207 4.43 4.30 6.66
N ASP A 208 4.69 5.03 7.75
CA ASP A 208 5.22 4.51 9.01
C ASP A 208 4.13 4.55 10.07
N ILE A 209 3.73 3.39 10.56
CA ILE A 209 2.70 3.22 11.58
C ILE A 209 3.36 2.69 12.84
N LYS A 210 3.42 3.51 13.91
CA LYS A 210 3.89 3.12 15.23
C LYS A 210 2.70 2.61 16.03
N THR A 211 2.78 1.35 16.49
CA THR A 211 1.61 0.72 17.16
C THR A 211 1.55 1.01 18.67
N GLY A 212 2.50 1.80 19.18
CA GLY A 212 2.59 2.23 20.59
C GLY A 212 3.04 1.08 21.53
N ASP A 213 3.79 1.44 22.58
CA ASP A 213 4.14 0.52 23.69
C ASP A 213 2.96 0.28 24.65
#